data_309b0115d1877496458fdcfe332a2b88
#
_entry.id   309b0115d1877496458fdcfe332a2b88
#
_cell.length_a   1.000
_cell.length_b   1.000
_cell.length_c   1.000
_cell.angle_alpha   90.00
_cell.angle_beta   90.00
_cell.angle_gamma   90.00
#
_symmetry.space_group_name_H-M   'P 1'
#
loop_
_entity.id
_entity.type
_entity.pdbx_description
1 polymer ?
#
loop_
_entity_poly.entity_id
_entity_poly.type
_entity_poly.pdbx_seq_one_letter_code
_entity_poly.pdbx_strand_id
1 'polypeptide(L)'
;MHKYLISVFIVAIFSFSITDAQVIMGVGPGYIHRFHRPQQRNRFQQDLPKFERSVNLSIGYGFPNQDKYELADFYNYYKGNVTQSGPVTGALDYQFSRNMSIGVMVTHGKVSVPYYDYNNPYTSVLKGSLDNWAFMLNIVRYMPVNSSKVSPYIRTAIGINTWTQDYTDASGSKINLGGTQPTDLAYQVGLGAKFKLSKNAGFFAEAGYGKYILHGGVFFKF
;
A
#
# COMPACT_ATOMS: atom_id res chain seq x y z
N MET A 1 -2.73 -15.99 15.02
CA MET A 1 -3.90 -15.41 14.35
C MET A 1 -3.62 -14.69 13.02
N HIS A 2 -2.39 -14.24 12.72
CA HIS A 2 -2.08 -13.51 11.48
C HIS A 2 -2.12 -14.32 10.17
N LYS A 3 -1.91 -15.64 10.21
CA LYS A 3 -1.85 -16.48 8.99
C LYS A 3 -3.17 -16.58 8.23
N TYR A 4 -4.32 -16.45 8.90
CA TYR A 4 -5.64 -16.54 8.27
C TYR A 4 -6.14 -15.22 7.68
N LEU A 5 -5.63 -14.09 8.16
CA LEU A 5 -6.03 -12.77 7.65
C LEU A 5 -5.51 -12.54 6.22
N ILE A 6 -4.29 -13.00 5.93
CA ILE A 6 -3.66 -12.88 4.59
C ILE A 6 -4.43 -13.73 3.58
N SER A 7 -4.84 -14.95 3.94
CA SER A 7 -5.60 -15.84 3.06
C SER A 7 -6.98 -15.29 2.69
N VAL A 8 -7.67 -14.67 3.65
CA VAL A 8 -8.98 -14.04 3.41
C VAL A 8 -8.86 -12.82 2.50
N PHE A 9 -7.78 -12.03 2.61
CA PHE A 9 -7.56 -10.85 1.77
C PHE A 9 -7.24 -11.22 0.32
N ILE A 10 -6.44 -12.26 0.10
CA ILE A 10 -6.13 -12.75 -1.26
C ILE A 10 -7.40 -13.26 -1.94
N VAL A 11 -8.24 -14.01 -1.25
CA VAL A 11 -9.53 -14.50 -1.77
C VAL A 11 -10.47 -13.35 -2.09
N ALA A 12 -10.55 -12.30 -1.27
CA ALA A 12 -11.39 -11.14 -1.52
C ALA A 12 -10.96 -10.36 -2.79
N ILE A 13 -9.65 -10.21 -3.05
CA ILE A 13 -9.15 -9.53 -4.26
C ILE A 13 -9.51 -10.31 -5.53
N PHE A 14 -9.47 -11.65 -5.50
CA PHE A 14 -9.84 -12.49 -6.63
C PHE A 14 -11.35 -12.61 -6.83
N SER A 15 -12.15 -12.56 -5.77
CA SER A 15 -13.61 -12.68 -5.83
C SER A 15 -14.28 -11.49 -6.53
N PHE A 16 -13.71 -10.29 -6.44
CA PHE A 16 -14.22 -9.10 -7.15
C PHE A 16 -13.94 -9.09 -8.67
N SER A 17 -13.11 -10.02 -9.16
CA SER A 17 -12.80 -10.12 -10.60
C SER A 17 -13.83 -10.91 -11.41
N ILE A 18 -14.77 -11.61 -10.76
CA ILE A 18 -15.69 -12.56 -11.42
C ILE A 18 -17.07 -11.94 -11.68
N THR A 19 -17.40 -10.80 -11.06
CA THR A 19 -18.75 -10.22 -11.16
C THR A 19 -19.05 -9.43 -12.43
N ASP A 20 -18.07 -9.12 -13.25
CA ASP A 20 -18.31 -8.43 -14.54
C ASP A 20 -18.65 -9.38 -15.70
N ALA A 21 -18.69 -10.72 -15.47
CA ALA A 21 -18.91 -11.72 -16.53
C ALA A 21 -20.27 -12.41 -16.47
N GLN A 22 -21.17 -12.06 -15.56
CA GLN A 22 -22.45 -12.75 -15.41
C GLN A 22 -23.66 -11.83 -15.58
N VAL A 23 -23.81 -11.26 -16.76
CA VAL A 23 -25.14 -10.85 -17.25
C VAL A 23 -25.19 -11.21 -18.72
N ILE A 24 -25.51 -12.46 -19.06
CA ILE A 24 -26.28 -12.93 -20.22
C ILE A 24 -26.26 -14.47 -20.16
N MET A 25 -27.21 -15.06 -19.44
CA MET A 25 -27.82 -16.36 -19.78
C MET A 25 -29.12 -16.49 -19.02
N GLY A 26 -30.14 -15.81 -19.52
CA GLY A 26 -31.53 -16.17 -19.26
C GLY A 26 -32.08 -16.82 -20.51
N VAL A 27 -31.94 -18.13 -20.66
CA VAL A 27 -32.68 -18.91 -21.70
C VAL A 27 -33.97 -19.38 -21.06
N GLY A 28 -35.07 -18.70 -21.36
CA GLY A 28 -36.43 -19.20 -21.16
C GLY A 28 -37.07 -19.46 -22.53
N PRO A 29 -37.71 -20.62 -22.74
CA PRO A 29 -38.43 -20.91 -24.01
C PRO A 29 -39.81 -20.23 -24.00
N GLY A 30 -40.08 -19.39 -24.96
CA GLY A 30 -41.47 -18.97 -25.14
C GLY A 30 -41.68 -17.70 -25.97
N TYR A 31 -42.23 -17.91 -27.17
CA TYR A 31 -42.96 -16.95 -28.00
C TYR A 31 -42.22 -15.87 -28.77
N ILE A 32 -42.03 -16.19 -30.04
CA ILE A 32 -41.60 -15.28 -31.10
C ILE A 32 -42.74 -14.28 -31.38
N HIS A 33 -42.66 -13.08 -30.87
CA HIS A 33 -43.31 -11.92 -31.46
C HIS A 33 -42.24 -11.02 -32.07
N ARG A 34 -42.15 -11.04 -33.40
CA ARG A 34 -41.33 -10.09 -34.17
C ARG A 34 -41.94 -8.70 -34.03
N PHE A 35 -41.53 -7.97 -33.03
CA PHE A 35 -41.63 -6.53 -33.05
C PHE A 35 -40.36 -5.99 -33.65
N HIS A 36 -40.42 -5.46 -34.85
CA HIS A 36 -39.39 -4.57 -35.39
C HIS A 36 -39.34 -3.32 -34.51
N ARG A 37 -38.57 -3.36 -33.44
CA ARG A 37 -38.13 -2.14 -32.78
C ARG A 37 -37.03 -1.54 -33.63
N PRO A 38 -37.16 -0.24 -34.07
CA PRO A 38 -36.04 0.47 -34.65
C PRO A 38 -34.91 0.42 -33.62
N GLN A 39 -33.75 -0.07 -34.07
CA GLN A 39 -32.53 -0.01 -33.24
C GLN A 39 -32.29 1.48 -32.92
N GLN A 40 -32.74 1.94 -31.76
CA GLN A 40 -32.18 3.12 -31.15
C GLN A 40 -30.71 2.78 -30.91
N ARG A 41 -29.87 3.12 -31.89
CA ARG A 41 -28.44 3.23 -31.68
C ARG A 41 -28.27 4.10 -30.42
N ASN A 42 -27.86 3.47 -29.32
CA ASN A 42 -27.53 4.14 -28.08
C ASN A 42 -26.46 5.20 -28.41
N ARG A 43 -26.87 6.44 -28.61
CA ARG A 43 -26.02 7.62 -28.78
C ARG A 43 -25.19 7.95 -27.53
N PHE A 44 -25.12 7.02 -26.56
CA PHE A 44 -24.38 7.12 -25.31
C PHE A 44 -23.11 6.25 -25.26
N GLN A 45 -22.68 5.63 -26.38
CA GLN A 45 -21.27 5.31 -26.47
C GLN A 45 -20.52 6.65 -26.68
N GLN A 46 -20.34 7.41 -25.61
CA GLN A 46 -19.29 8.41 -25.60
C GLN A 46 -18.02 7.67 -25.98
N ASP A 47 -17.37 8.12 -27.07
CA ASP A 47 -16.06 7.64 -27.47
C ASP A 47 -15.09 7.92 -26.34
N LEU A 48 -14.98 6.95 -25.42
CA LEU A 48 -14.01 7.04 -24.35
C LEU A 48 -12.64 7.13 -25.01
N PRO A 49 -11.85 8.16 -24.70
CA PRO A 49 -10.55 8.36 -25.34
C PRO A 49 -9.74 7.07 -25.30
N LYS A 50 -9.10 6.73 -26.44
CA LYS A 50 -8.31 5.51 -26.55
C LYS A 50 -7.32 5.44 -25.38
N PHE A 51 -7.29 4.30 -24.70
CA PHE A 51 -6.37 4.10 -23.60
C PHE A 51 -4.94 4.03 -24.13
N GLU A 52 -4.06 4.83 -23.59
CA GLU A 52 -2.62 4.80 -23.85
C GLU A 52 -1.89 4.23 -22.64
N ARG A 53 -1.01 3.28 -22.89
CA ARG A 53 -0.14 2.70 -21.87
C ARG A 53 0.79 3.80 -21.36
N SER A 54 1.16 3.72 -20.09
CA SER A 54 1.97 4.75 -19.45
C SER A 54 2.79 4.20 -18.30
N VAL A 55 3.86 4.89 -17.97
CA VAL A 55 4.67 4.66 -16.78
C VAL A 55 4.35 5.77 -15.79
N ASN A 56 4.12 5.39 -14.53
CA ASN A 56 3.87 6.35 -13.46
C ASN A 56 4.99 6.21 -12.42
N LEU A 57 5.69 7.29 -12.17
CA LEU A 57 6.62 7.43 -11.04
C LEU A 57 5.90 8.15 -9.91
N SER A 58 5.95 7.62 -8.70
CA SER A 58 5.41 8.28 -7.51
C SER A 58 6.44 8.32 -6.39
N ILE A 59 6.46 9.42 -5.65
CA ILE A 59 7.30 9.63 -4.47
C ILE A 59 6.40 10.20 -3.37
N GLY A 60 6.50 9.65 -2.17
CA GLY A 60 5.66 10.08 -1.07
C GLY A 60 6.24 9.79 0.30
N TYR A 61 5.52 10.26 1.31
CA TYR A 61 5.84 10.08 2.72
C TYR A 61 4.65 9.42 3.43
N GLY A 62 4.95 8.37 4.19
CA GLY A 62 3.97 7.63 4.98
C GLY A 62 4.05 7.97 6.48
N PHE A 63 2.94 7.80 7.18
CA PHE A 63 2.87 8.00 8.62
C PHE A 63 1.70 7.21 9.22
N PRO A 64 1.80 6.69 10.47
CA PRO A 64 3.05 6.45 11.20
C PRO A 64 3.84 5.30 10.56
N ASN A 65 5.15 5.25 10.84
CA ASN A 65 5.99 4.13 10.44
C ASN A 65 5.63 2.90 11.29
N GLN A 66 5.14 1.85 10.63
CA GLN A 66 4.66 0.63 11.30
C GLN A 66 5.81 -0.29 11.74
N ASP A 67 7.04 -0.07 11.25
CA ASP A 67 8.23 -0.82 11.65
C ASP A 67 8.54 -0.70 13.17
N LYS A 68 7.93 0.28 13.85
CA LYS A 68 8.01 0.41 15.32
C LYS A 68 7.53 -0.83 16.07
N TYR A 69 6.65 -1.63 15.49
CA TYR A 69 6.15 -2.85 16.11
C TYR A 69 7.09 -4.05 15.96
N GLU A 70 8.10 -3.93 15.08
CA GLU A 70 9.13 -4.95 14.89
C GLU A 70 10.28 -4.81 15.91
N LEU A 71 10.37 -3.71 16.67
CA LEU A 71 11.33 -3.58 17.76
C LEU A 71 11.00 -4.55 18.90
N ALA A 72 12.03 -5.25 19.40
CA ALA A 72 11.89 -6.26 20.43
C ALA A 72 11.23 -5.73 21.72
N ASP A 73 10.44 -6.56 22.37
CA ASP A 73 9.95 -6.34 23.73
C ASP A 73 10.87 -7.04 24.72
N PHE A 74 11.21 -6.36 25.83
CA PHE A 74 12.05 -6.90 26.90
C PHE A 74 11.23 -6.97 28.19
N TYR A 75 11.31 -8.10 28.89
CA TYR A 75 10.52 -8.34 30.10
C TYR A 75 10.72 -7.29 31.20
N ASN A 76 11.97 -6.82 31.37
CA ASN A 76 12.33 -5.88 32.45
C ASN A 76 12.27 -4.40 32.05
N TYR A 77 11.91 -4.09 30.79
CA TYR A 77 11.93 -2.74 30.28
C TYR A 77 10.62 -2.42 29.56
N TYR A 78 10.20 -1.17 29.64
CA TYR A 78 9.12 -0.66 28.81
C TYR A 78 9.62 0.30 27.74
N LYS A 79 8.92 0.32 26.62
CA LYS A 79 9.20 1.22 25.50
C LYS A 79 8.71 2.63 25.83
N GLY A 80 9.58 3.60 25.68
CA GLY A 80 9.20 5.02 25.72
C GLY A 80 8.66 5.55 24.40
N ASN A 81 8.71 6.85 24.22
CA ASN A 81 8.22 7.51 23.03
C ASN A 81 9.03 7.13 21.80
N VAL A 82 8.34 6.69 20.75
CA VAL A 82 8.94 6.33 19.47
C VAL A 82 9.36 7.59 18.71
N THR A 83 10.63 7.67 18.35
CA THR A 83 11.13 8.61 17.35
C THR A 83 11.14 7.91 16.00
N GLN A 84 10.53 8.50 14.99
CA GLN A 84 10.41 7.88 13.67
C GLN A 84 10.72 8.86 12.54
N SER A 85 11.31 8.32 11.48
CA SER A 85 11.55 9.00 10.22
C SER A 85 11.01 8.13 9.08
N GLY A 86 10.26 8.70 8.17
CA GLY A 86 9.62 7.95 7.10
C GLY A 86 8.33 7.25 7.57
N PRO A 87 7.89 6.25 6.79
CA PRO A 87 8.58 5.75 5.60
C PRO A 87 8.50 6.70 4.40
N VAL A 88 9.64 6.90 3.74
CA VAL A 88 9.70 7.51 2.40
C VAL A 88 9.51 6.41 1.38
N THR A 89 8.67 6.65 0.38
CA THR A 89 8.31 5.63 -0.61
C THR A 89 8.53 6.15 -2.02
N GLY A 90 9.17 5.34 -2.86
CA GLY A 90 9.22 5.50 -4.30
C GLY A 90 8.51 4.33 -4.98
N ALA A 91 7.70 4.58 -6.00
CA ALA A 91 7.10 3.51 -6.79
C ALA A 91 7.13 3.84 -8.29
N LEU A 92 7.41 2.81 -9.09
CA LEU A 92 7.40 2.86 -10.55
C LEU A 92 6.39 1.84 -11.05
N ASP A 93 5.30 2.34 -11.64
CA ASP A 93 4.14 1.54 -12.06
C ASP A 93 3.95 1.61 -13.57
N TYR A 94 3.86 0.48 -14.25
CA TYR A 94 3.45 0.37 -15.64
C TYR A 94 1.95 0.13 -15.74
N GLN A 95 1.23 1.11 -16.26
CA GLN A 95 -0.21 1.03 -16.50
C GLN A 95 -0.47 0.38 -17.86
N PHE A 96 -0.84 -0.90 -17.86
CA PHE A 96 -1.08 -1.68 -19.06
C PHE A 96 -2.56 -1.70 -19.47
N SER A 97 -3.47 -1.32 -18.57
CA SER A 97 -4.90 -1.19 -18.86
C SER A 97 -5.50 0.05 -18.19
N ARG A 98 -6.73 0.42 -18.56
CA ARG A 98 -7.44 1.55 -17.93
C ARG A 98 -7.55 1.41 -16.42
N ASN A 99 -7.69 0.18 -15.96
CA ASN A 99 -8.03 -0.13 -14.57
C ASN A 99 -6.89 -0.76 -13.78
N MET A 100 -5.75 -1.08 -14.42
CA MET A 100 -4.69 -1.82 -13.74
C MET A 100 -3.29 -1.33 -14.12
N SER A 101 -2.42 -1.29 -13.12
CA SER A 101 -0.97 -1.19 -13.28
C SER A 101 -0.25 -2.19 -12.39
N ILE A 102 0.95 -2.56 -12.80
CA ILE A 102 1.90 -3.38 -12.06
C ILE A 102 3.22 -2.64 -11.97
N GLY A 103 3.94 -2.80 -10.87
CA GLY A 103 5.20 -2.10 -10.71
C GLY A 103 6.02 -2.58 -9.52
N VAL A 104 7.00 -1.75 -9.18
CA VAL A 104 7.87 -1.95 -8.03
C VAL A 104 7.71 -0.77 -7.07
N MET A 105 7.78 -1.05 -5.78
CA MET A 105 7.73 -0.06 -4.71
C MET A 105 8.90 -0.29 -3.76
N VAL A 106 9.61 0.78 -3.46
CA VAL A 106 10.70 0.79 -2.48
C VAL A 106 10.31 1.73 -1.36
N THR A 107 10.49 1.28 -0.13
CA THR A 107 10.14 2.05 1.06
C THR A 107 11.32 2.04 2.02
N HIS A 108 11.70 3.21 2.52
CA HIS A 108 12.76 3.35 3.51
C HIS A 108 12.27 4.13 4.72
N GLY A 109 12.53 3.60 5.90
CA GLY A 109 12.15 4.22 7.16
C GLY A 109 13.07 3.83 8.31
N LYS A 110 13.12 4.71 9.31
CA LYS A 110 13.87 4.48 10.54
C LYS A 110 12.99 4.73 11.74
N VAL A 111 13.08 3.86 12.73
CA VAL A 111 12.41 4.00 14.03
C VAL A 111 13.42 3.82 15.15
N SER A 112 13.24 4.54 16.25
CA SER A 112 14.09 4.45 17.42
C SER A 112 13.25 4.58 18.67
N VAL A 113 13.51 3.72 19.67
CA VAL A 113 12.76 3.65 20.92
C VAL A 113 13.72 3.60 22.09
N PRO A 114 13.62 4.51 23.07
CA PRO A 114 14.28 4.36 24.34
C PRO A 114 13.53 3.34 25.20
N TYR A 115 14.26 2.53 25.93
CA TYR A 115 13.74 1.57 26.92
C TYR A 115 14.12 2.04 28.32
N TYR A 116 13.15 1.94 29.21
CA TYR A 116 13.27 2.37 30.60
C TYR A 116 13.08 1.16 31.53
N ASP A 117 13.84 1.13 32.62
CA ASP A 117 13.64 0.17 33.69
C ASP A 117 12.36 0.54 34.46
N TYR A 118 11.54 -0.46 34.81
CA TYR A 118 10.37 -0.26 35.65
C TYR A 118 10.69 0.32 37.01
N ASN A 119 11.90 0.04 37.54
CA ASN A 119 12.36 0.56 38.83
C ASN A 119 12.98 1.95 38.73
N ASN A 120 13.39 2.38 37.52
CA ASN A 120 13.97 3.70 37.28
C ASN A 120 13.45 4.31 35.97
N PRO A 121 12.26 4.93 36.00
CA PRO A 121 11.60 5.45 34.81
C PRO A 121 12.19 6.76 34.27
N TYR A 122 13.14 7.37 34.94
CA TYR A 122 13.66 8.69 34.59
C TYR A 122 14.85 8.65 33.62
N THR A 123 15.54 7.52 33.52
CA THR A 123 16.72 7.39 32.68
C THR A 123 16.58 6.19 31.73
N SER A 124 16.75 6.42 30.45
CA SER A 124 16.75 5.30 29.50
C SER A 124 18.00 4.45 29.68
N VAL A 125 17.81 3.16 29.90
CA VAL A 125 18.90 2.19 30.07
C VAL A 125 19.38 1.60 28.74
N LEU A 126 18.50 1.63 27.74
CA LEU A 126 18.76 1.06 26.43
C LEU A 126 18.04 1.88 25.35
N LYS A 127 18.62 1.99 24.17
CA LYS A 127 18.00 2.55 22.98
C LYS A 127 18.06 1.54 21.84
N GLY A 128 16.89 1.15 21.33
CA GLY A 128 16.75 0.34 20.12
C GLY A 128 16.57 1.24 18.90
N SER A 129 17.23 0.92 17.80
CA SER A 129 17.07 1.57 16.51
C SER A 129 16.92 0.52 15.43
N LEU A 130 15.96 0.73 14.54
CA LEU A 130 15.67 -0.13 13.43
C LEU A 130 15.62 0.69 12.16
N ASP A 131 16.47 0.37 11.20
CA ASP A 131 16.52 0.97 9.87
C ASP A 131 16.04 -0.10 8.87
N ASN A 132 15.08 0.25 8.01
CA ASN A 132 14.44 -0.68 7.11
C ASN A 132 14.38 -0.19 5.68
N TRP A 133 14.80 -1.06 4.76
CA TRP A 133 14.52 -0.97 3.34
C TRP A 133 13.57 -2.09 2.94
N ALA A 134 12.42 -1.73 2.37
CA ALA A 134 11.46 -2.69 1.85
C ALA A 134 11.39 -2.61 0.33
N PHE A 135 11.51 -3.75 -0.36
CA PHE A 135 11.41 -3.90 -1.80
C PHE A 135 10.19 -4.75 -2.12
N MET A 136 9.22 -4.18 -2.81
CA MET A 136 7.92 -4.83 -3.02
C MET A 136 7.50 -4.77 -4.49
N LEU A 137 6.89 -5.84 -4.96
CA LEU A 137 6.06 -5.82 -6.18
C LEU A 137 4.70 -5.25 -5.82
N ASN A 138 4.17 -4.37 -6.66
CA ASN A 138 2.91 -3.71 -6.38
C ASN A 138 1.94 -3.82 -7.56
N ILE A 139 0.66 -3.96 -7.25
CA ILE A 139 -0.46 -3.94 -8.18
C ILE A 139 -1.39 -2.81 -7.75
N VAL A 140 -1.77 -1.96 -8.71
CA VAL A 140 -2.73 -0.88 -8.48
C VAL A 140 -3.94 -1.10 -9.38
N ARG A 141 -5.12 -1.17 -8.77
CA ARG A 141 -6.40 -1.24 -9.46
C ARG A 141 -7.12 0.09 -9.34
N TYR A 142 -7.33 0.75 -10.46
CA TYR A 142 -8.08 2.00 -10.54
C TYR A 142 -9.57 1.72 -10.59
N MET A 143 -10.35 2.46 -9.80
CA MET A 143 -11.81 2.38 -9.82
C MET A 143 -12.37 3.27 -10.93
N PRO A 144 -13.36 2.78 -11.70
CA PRO A 144 -14.01 3.59 -12.70
C PRO A 144 -14.81 4.72 -12.01
N VAL A 145 -14.47 5.95 -12.32
CA VAL A 145 -15.19 7.14 -11.86
C VAL A 145 -15.38 8.11 -13.01
N ASN A 146 -16.47 8.84 -13.02
CA ASN A 146 -16.77 9.83 -14.03
C ASN A 146 -16.08 11.17 -13.75
N SER A 147 -14.78 11.14 -13.42
CA SER A 147 -13.96 12.32 -13.13
C SER A 147 -12.66 12.27 -13.91
N SER A 148 -12.35 13.35 -14.61
CA SER A 148 -11.08 13.51 -15.30
C SER A 148 -9.93 13.91 -14.35
N LYS A 149 -10.25 14.47 -13.18
CA LYS A 149 -9.27 15.01 -12.24
C LYS A 149 -8.91 14.07 -11.09
N VAL A 150 -9.83 13.18 -10.70
CA VAL A 150 -9.65 12.28 -9.55
C VAL A 150 -9.69 10.84 -10.04
N SER A 151 -8.75 10.03 -9.58
CA SER A 151 -8.66 8.60 -9.92
C SER A 151 -8.47 7.79 -8.65
N PRO A 152 -9.55 7.30 -8.01
CA PRO A 152 -9.47 6.42 -6.87
C PRO A 152 -8.84 5.09 -7.26
N TYR A 153 -8.13 4.47 -6.32
CA TYR A 153 -7.46 3.20 -6.55
C TYR A 153 -7.29 2.38 -5.28
N ILE A 154 -7.09 1.08 -5.48
CA ILE A 154 -6.61 0.15 -4.46
C ILE A 154 -5.19 -0.24 -4.85
N ARG A 155 -4.28 -0.22 -3.89
CA ARG A 155 -2.90 -0.71 -4.02
C ARG A 155 -2.72 -1.94 -3.15
N THR A 156 -2.02 -2.93 -3.69
CA THR A 156 -1.54 -4.09 -2.95
C THR A 156 -0.08 -4.31 -3.32
N ALA A 157 0.78 -4.38 -2.33
CA ALA A 157 2.20 -4.63 -2.52
C ALA A 157 2.68 -5.73 -1.58
N ILE A 158 3.61 -6.56 -2.04
CA ILE A 158 4.25 -7.63 -1.28
C ILE A 158 5.72 -7.77 -1.69
N GLY A 159 6.57 -8.08 -0.72
CA GLY A 159 8.00 -8.21 -0.97
C GLY A 159 8.79 -8.54 0.28
N ILE A 160 10.00 -8.02 0.35
CA ILE A 160 10.96 -8.31 1.41
C ILE A 160 11.44 -7.04 2.10
N ASN A 161 11.71 -7.16 3.40
CA ASN A 161 12.38 -6.17 4.21
C ASN A 161 13.88 -6.51 4.30
N THR A 162 14.70 -5.46 4.37
CA THR A 162 16.11 -5.57 4.73
C THR A 162 16.34 -4.70 5.95
N TRP A 163 16.69 -5.31 7.07
CA TRP A 163 16.78 -4.68 8.37
C TRP A 163 18.21 -4.44 8.81
N THR A 164 18.45 -3.26 9.40
CA THR A 164 19.61 -2.99 10.23
C THR A 164 19.13 -2.63 11.63
N GLN A 165 19.43 -3.48 12.61
CA GLN A 165 19.01 -3.34 14.00
C GLN A 165 20.21 -3.06 14.89
N ASP A 166 20.16 -1.97 15.63
CA ASP A 166 21.19 -1.57 16.60
C ASP A 166 20.57 -1.32 17.97
N TYR A 167 21.23 -1.83 19.01
CA TYR A 167 20.94 -1.49 20.38
C TYR A 167 22.15 -0.81 21.01
N THR A 168 21.89 0.27 21.74
CA THR A 168 22.92 1.01 22.47
C THR A 168 22.52 1.16 23.94
N ASP A 169 23.50 1.05 24.84
CA ASP A 169 23.30 1.32 26.27
C ASP A 169 23.21 2.83 26.58
N ALA A 170 23.07 3.17 27.85
CA ALA A 170 23.03 4.56 28.33
C ALA A 170 24.33 5.31 28.05
N SER A 171 25.47 4.63 27.86
CA SER A 171 26.75 5.20 27.51
C SER A 171 26.93 5.43 26.00
N GLY A 172 26.00 4.93 25.18
CA GLY A 172 26.09 4.96 23.73
C GLY A 172 26.88 3.80 23.12
N SER A 173 27.31 2.82 23.92
CA SER A 173 28.03 1.64 23.46
C SER A 173 27.06 0.65 22.83
N LYS A 174 27.44 0.04 21.69
CA LYS A 174 26.62 -0.99 21.04
C LYS A 174 26.56 -2.25 21.88
N ILE A 175 25.35 -2.77 22.07
CA ILE A 175 25.10 -4.01 22.77
C ILE A 175 24.51 -5.01 21.78
N ASN A 176 25.05 -6.22 21.77
CA ASN A 176 24.46 -7.32 21.02
C ASN A 176 23.45 -8.05 21.92
N LEU A 177 22.21 -7.62 21.87
CA LEU A 177 21.11 -8.31 22.50
C LEU A 177 20.62 -9.33 21.47
N GLY A 178 20.97 -10.60 21.65
CA GLY A 178 20.43 -11.69 20.83
C GLY A 178 18.91 -11.66 20.85
N GLY A 179 18.33 -10.84 19.97
CA GLY A 179 16.89 -10.58 19.91
C GLY A 179 16.23 -11.30 18.75
N THR A 180 14.92 -11.35 18.81
CA THR A 180 14.09 -11.83 17.71
C THR A 180 14.34 -10.95 16.48
N GLN A 181 14.71 -11.57 15.37
CA GLN A 181 14.86 -10.84 14.11
C GLN A 181 13.48 -10.34 13.65
N PRO A 182 13.40 -9.10 13.12
CA PRO A 182 12.18 -8.58 12.52
C PRO A 182 11.72 -9.44 11.35
N THR A 183 10.44 -9.33 11.01
CA THR A 183 9.85 -10.10 9.91
C THR A 183 10.40 -9.68 8.55
N ASP A 184 10.93 -10.62 7.78
CA ASP A 184 11.45 -10.35 6.43
C ASP A 184 10.35 -10.04 5.41
N LEU A 185 9.11 -10.38 5.69
CA LEU A 185 7.98 -10.10 4.82
C LEU A 185 7.59 -8.63 4.85
N ALA A 186 7.69 -7.94 3.71
CA ALA A 186 7.13 -6.62 3.50
C ALA A 186 5.78 -6.71 2.82
N TYR A 187 4.81 -5.93 3.27
CA TYR A 187 3.53 -5.79 2.58
C TYR A 187 2.92 -4.40 2.80
N GLN A 188 2.05 -4.01 1.87
CA GLN A 188 1.22 -2.82 1.97
C GLN A 188 -0.09 -3.05 1.23
N VAL A 189 -1.20 -2.75 1.88
CA VAL A 189 -2.53 -2.68 1.27
C VAL A 189 -3.11 -1.32 1.56
N GLY A 190 -3.58 -0.62 0.52
CA GLY A 190 -4.09 0.74 0.69
C GLY A 190 -5.20 1.07 -0.29
N LEU A 191 -6.03 2.01 0.13
CA LEU A 191 -7.04 2.68 -0.66
C LEU A 191 -6.61 4.14 -0.82
N GLY A 192 -6.58 4.65 -2.04
CA GLY A 192 -6.12 6.00 -2.30
C GLY A 192 -6.82 6.69 -3.46
N ALA A 193 -6.43 7.93 -3.68
CA ALA A 193 -6.86 8.72 -4.82
C ALA A 193 -5.69 9.52 -5.38
N LYS A 194 -5.56 9.53 -6.71
CA LYS A 194 -4.68 10.42 -7.46
C LYS A 194 -5.46 11.66 -7.89
N PHE A 195 -4.92 12.82 -7.62
CA PHE A 195 -5.46 14.13 -7.99
C PHE A 195 -4.58 14.75 -9.07
N LYS A 196 -5.08 14.81 -10.28
CA LYS A 196 -4.34 15.34 -11.44
C LYS A 196 -4.32 16.86 -11.42
N LEU A 197 -3.14 17.45 -11.39
CA LEU A 197 -2.92 18.89 -11.57
C LEU A 197 -2.73 19.24 -13.05
N SER A 198 -2.06 18.35 -13.77
CA SER A 198 -1.83 18.45 -15.22
C SER A 198 -2.06 17.11 -15.89
N LYS A 199 -1.79 17.01 -17.20
CA LYS A 199 -1.86 15.74 -17.94
C LYS A 199 -0.88 14.71 -17.38
N ASN A 200 0.28 15.16 -16.91
CA ASN A 200 1.42 14.31 -16.59
C ASN A 200 1.85 14.36 -15.12
N ALA A 201 1.19 15.17 -14.27
CA ALA A 201 1.59 15.29 -12.87
C ALA A 201 0.40 15.57 -11.96
N GLY A 202 0.55 15.22 -10.69
CA GLY A 202 -0.41 15.48 -9.64
C GLY A 202 0.09 15.02 -8.28
N PHE A 203 -0.81 15.01 -7.32
CA PHE A 203 -0.55 14.47 -6.00
C PHE A 203 -1.48 13.29 -5.72
N PHE A 204 -1.12 12.51 -4.73
CA PHE A 204 -1.94 11.39 -4.28
C PHE A 204 -2.02 11.38 -2.75
N ALA A 205 -3.10 10.78 -2.25
CA ALA A 205 -3.27 10.44 -0.85
C ALA A 205 -3.79 9.00 -0.76
N GLU A 206 -3.29 8.27 0.22
CA GLU A 206 -3.60 6.85 0.43
C GLU A 206 -3.73 6.57 1.92
N ALA A 207 -4.70 5.76 2.30
CA ALA A 207 -4.83 5.18 3.62
C ALA A 207 -4.73 3.66 3.50
N GLY A 208 -3.97 3.01 4.40
CA GLY A 208 -3.74 1.58 4.28
C GLY A 208 -3.15 0.94 5.52
N TYR A 209 -2.62 -0.24 5.35
CA TYR A 209 -2.01 -1.03 6.40
C TYR A 209 -0.82 -1.84 5.86
N GLY A 210 0.26 -1.88 6.65
CA GLY A 210 1.51 -2.56 6.34
C GLY A 210 2.69 -1.70 6.75
N LYS A 211 3.30 -0.97 5.83
CA LYS A 211 4.44 -0.08 6.12
C LYS A 211 4.02 1.26 6.73
N TYR A 212 2.82 1.74 6.41
CA TYR A 212 2.23 2.99 6.87
C TYR A 212 0.71 2.89 6.94
N ILE A 213 0.08 3.83 7.67
CA ILE A 213 -1.38 3.99 7.71
C ILE A 213 -1.83 5.08 6.75
N LEU A 214 -1.19 6.23 6.77
CA LEU A 214 -1.46 7.35 5.86
C LEU A 214 -0.24 7.59 4.99
N HIS A 215 -0.45 7.89 3.72
CA HIS A 215 0.61 8.13 2.76
C HIS A 215 0.16 9.20 1.76
N GLY A 216 1.05 10.12 1.47
CA GLY A 216 0.78 11.17 0.48
C GLY A 216 2.04 11.58 -0.23
N GLY A 217 1.88 12.12 -1.44
CA GLY A 217 3.01 12.51 -2.25
C GLY A 217 2.62 13.01 -3.64
N VAL A 218 3.60 13.00 -4.52
CA VAL A 218 3.46 13.45 -5.91
C VAL A 218 3.64 12.28 -6.87
N PHE A 219 3.01 12.38 -8.02
CA PHE A 219 3.21 11.42 -9.11
C PHE A 219 3.44 12.13 -10.44
N PHE A 220 4.19 11.46 -11.31
CA PHE A 220 4.46 11.85 -12.68
C PHE A 220 4.09 10.71 -13.62
N LYS A 221 3.49 11.05 -14.75
CA LYS A 221 3.05 10.12 -15.78
C LYS A 221 3.79 10.37 -17.08
N PHE A 222 4.34 9.32 -17.68
CA PHE A 222 5.09 9.33 -18.92
C PHE A 222 4.44 8.42 -19.97
#